data_e3e6d1459f653afb09ab636e564e95a1
#
_entry.id   e3e6d1459f653afb09ab636e564e95a1
#
_cell.length_a   1.000
_cell.length_b   1.000
_cell.length_c   1.000
_cell.angle_alpha   90.00
_cell.angle_beta   90.00
_cell.angle_gamma   90.00
#
_symmetry.space_group_name_H-M   'P 1'
#
loop_
_entity.id
_entity.type
_entity.pdbx_description
1 polymer ?
#
loop_
_entity_poly.entity_id
_entity_poly.type
_entity_poly.pdbx_seq_one_letter_code
_entity_poly.pdbx_strand_id
1 'polypeptide(L)'
;MTKQIYIFNPEHDLCIANGDENFVPPRSASGFARENRDLSEYLKRPNKQSRQIIPWGWNPSLKKRLINEGVDPAILPSEDELQFIRTHSRREFALDVHSRLNCVHPQVIGPDYRIVASSVSEIEEFISANGSAVLKSPLSGSGKGIRFVRESLTESDAGWCRRTLNKQSSVIVERRFEIIKECAMLFECHHEGIDFVGYSLFESRNGAYSKNILASNEDIEEIIAGYIPRETLITTREEVKRILTDALVGHYEGFLGVDQIICQAASPVLVPVSEINLRMTMGLIARNQYDRSLLLIHEET
;
A
#
# COMPACT_ATOMS: atom_id res chain seq x y z
N MET A 1 25.78 7.57 -15.86
CA MET A 1 24.67 6.94 -15.13
C MET A 1 24.26 5.66 -15.84
N THR A 2 24.23 4.55 -15.17
CA THR A 2 23.82 3.26 -15.75
C THR A 2 22.31 3.35 -16.08
N LYS A 3 21.91 2.90 -17.27
CA LYS A 3 20.51 2.98 -17.72
C LYS A 3 19.64 2.05 -16.85
N GLN A 4 18.67 2.61 -16.13
CA GLN A 4 17.73 1.84 -15.34
C GLN A 4 16.67 1.18 -16.22
N ILE A 5 16.28 -0.04 -15.86
CA ILE A 5 15.25 -0.86 -16.51
C ILE A 5 14.04 -0.92 -15.60
N TYR A 6 12.89 -0.44 -16.07
CA TYR A 6 11.64 -0.46 -15.33
C TYR A 6 10.77 -1.64 -15.76
N ILE A 7 10.20 -2.35 -14.78
CA ILE A 7 9.35 -3.53 -15.02
C ILE A 7 7.97 -3.29 -14.40
N PHE A 8 6.94 -3.32 -15.24
CA PHE A 8 5.55 -3.23 -14.80
C PHE A 8 5.02 -4.64 -14.50
N ASN A 9 5.00 -5.02 -13.21
CA ASN A 9 4.48 -6.31 -12.72
C ASN A 9 3.41 -6.08 -11.64
N PRO A 10 2.22 -5.55 -12.02
CA PRO A 10 1.14 -5.19 -11.08
C PRO A 10 0.52 -6.40 -10.36
N GLU A 11 0.81 -7.62 -10.79
CA GLU A 11 0.47 -8.87 -10.10
C GLU A 11 1.28 -9.13 -8.82
N HIS A 12 2.20 -8.24 -8.48
CA HIS A 12 3.11 -8.31 -7.35
C HIS A 12 2.43 -8.75 -6.03
N ASP A 13 1.30 -8.13 -5.67
CA ASP A 13 0.61 -8.42 -4.42
C ASP A 13 0.14 -9.89 -4.34
N LEU A 14 -0.26 -10.47 -5.47
CA LEU A 14 -0.65 -11.89 -5.54
C LEU A 14 0.58 -12.81 -5.40
N CYS A 15 1.70 -12.42 -6.00
CA CYS A 15 2.96 -13.15 -5.88
C CYS A 15 3.49 -13.13 -4.44
N ILE A 16 3.47 -11.97 -3.78
CA ILE A 16 3.87 -11.86 -2.36
C ILE A 16 2.92 -12.64 -1.44
N ALA A 17 1.60 -12.55 -1.66
CA ALA A 17 0.63 -13.30 -0.86
C ALA A 17 0.79 -14.82 -1.00
N ASN A 18 1.17 -15.31 -2.18
CA ASN A 18 1.48 -16.72 -2.40
C ASN A 18 2.84 -17.10 -1.81
N GLY A 19 3.90 -16.37 -2.16
CA GLY A 19 5.27 -16.55 -1.65
C GLY A 19 6.10 -17.62 -2.35
N ASP A 20 5.54 -18.40 -3.28
CA ASP A 20 6.26 -19.40 -4.05
C ASP A 20 6.90 -18.75 -5.29
N GLU A 21 8.18 -19.02 -5.52
CA GLU A 21 8.91 -18.52 -6.68
C GLU A 21 8.37 -19.06 -8.01
N ASN A 22 7.70 -20.22 -7.99
CA ASN A 22 7.06 -20.83 -9.16
C ASN A 22 5.60 -20.41 -9.35
N PHE A 23 5.10 -19.51 -8.51
CA PHE A 23 3.72 -19.05 -8.61
C PHE A 23 3.45 -18.34 -9.93
N VAL A 24 2.47 -18.83 -10.66
CA VAL A 24 1.97 -18.20 -11.89
C VAL A 24 0.67 -17.45 -11.58
N PRO A 25 0.66 -16.11 -11.68
CA PRO A 25 -0.53 -15.33 -11.44
C PRO A 25 -1.67 -15.72 -12.39
N PRO A 26 -2.94 -15.60 -11.93
CA PRO A 26 -4.10 -15.85 -12.79
C PRO A 26 -4.06 -14.97 -14.07
N ARG A 27 -4.61 -15.48 -15.17
CA ARG A 27 -4.65 -14.76 -16.45
C ARG A 27 -5.30 -13.37 -16.36
N SER A 28 -6.26 -13.18 -15.46
CA SER A 28 -6.88 -11.87 -15.20
C SER A 28 -5.89 -10.84 -14.68
N ALA A 29 -4.95 -11.24 -13.83
CA ALA A 29 -3.92 -10.34 -13.30
C ALA A 29 -2.86 -10.00 -14.36
N SER A 30 -2.38 -10.99 -15.11
CA SER A 30 -1.46 -10.76 -16.23
C SER A 30 -2.13 -10.06 -17.44
N GLY A 31 -3.46 -10.14 -17.55
CA GLY A 31 -4.28 -9.37 -18.48
C GLY A 31 -4.20 -7.88 -18.21
N PHE A 32 -4.34 -7.47 -16.95
CA PHE A 32 -4.24 -6.06 -16.56
C PHE A 32 -2.91 -5.44 -16.99
N ALA A 33 -1.79 -6.14 -16.79
CA ALA A 33 -0.47 -5.65 -17.19
C ALA A 33 -0.36 -5.45 -18.73
N ARG A 34 -1.01 -6.32 -19.52
CA ARG A 34 -1.02 -6.21 -21.00
C ARG A 34 -1.90 -5.10 -21.50
N GLU A 35 -3.09 -4.96 -20.93
CA GLU A 35 -4.10 -3.94 -21.29
C GLU A 35 -3.64 -2.53 -20.91
N ASN A 36 -2.82 -2.42 -19.87
CA ASN A 36 -2.31 -1.15 -19.34
C ASN A 36 -0.79 -1.00 -19.58
N ARG A 37 -0.28 -1.56 -20.69
CA ARG A 37 1.15 -1.50 -21.02
C ARG A 37 1.68 -0.06 -21.10
N ASP A 38 0.87 0.88 -21.54
CA ASP A 38 1.22 2.30 -21.66
C ASP A 38 1.55 2.93 -20.30
N LEU A 39 1.00 2.40 -19.21
CA LEU A 39 1.33 2.84 -17.86
C LEU A 39 2.80 2.57 -17.50
N SER A 40 3.46 1.64 -18.18
CA SER A 40 4.89 1.36 -17.96
C SER A 40 5.78 2.57 -18.24
N GLU A 41 5.37 3.46 -19.12
CA GLU A 41 6.11 4.70 -19.40
C GLU A 41 6.14 5.62 -18.18
N TYR A 42 5.09 5.62 -17.36
CA TYR A 42 4.98 6.44 -16.16
C TYR A 42 5.65 5.82 -14.92
N LEU A 43 6.29 4.64 -15.04
CA LEU A 43 7.17 4.12 -13.99
C LEU A 43 8.48 4.91 -13.92
N LYS A 44 8.92 5.44 -15.07
CA LYS A 44 10.20 6.14 -15.18
C LYS A 44 10.13 7.48 -14.46
N ARG A 45 10.86 7.58 -13.35
CA ARG A 45 11.02 8.80 -12.57
C ARG A 45 12.48 8.92 -12.13
N PRO A 46 13.06 10.13 -12.05
CA PRO A 46 14.30 10.33 -11.34
C PRO A 46 14.17 9.75 -9.92
N ASN A 47 15.14 8.93 -9.52
CA ASN A 47 15.11 8.24 -8.23
C ASN A 47 16.55 8.07 -7.71
N LYS A 48 16.67 7.75 -6.42
CA LYS A 48 17.94 7.56 -5.72
C LYS A 48 18.28 6.08 -5.48
N GLN A 49 17.56 5.16 -6.10
CA GLN A 49 17.77 3.73 -5.92
C GLN A 49 19.09 3.29 -6.55
N SER A 50 19.82 2.45 -5.85
CA SER A 50 21.12 1.91 -6.30
C SER A 50 20.99 0.86 -7.41
N ARG A 51 19.84 0.19 -7.51
CA ARG A 51 19.60 -0.91 -8.45
C ARG A 51 19.37 -0.45 -9.88
N GLN A 52 19.84 -1.25 -10.81
CA GLN A 52 19.60 -1.04 -12.26
C GLN A 52 18.19 -1.48 -12.69
N ILE A 53 17.61 -2.46 -12.03
CA ILE A 53 16.26 -2.98 -12.32
C ILE A 53 15.31 -2.44 -11.27
N ILE A 54 14.31 -1.71 -11.74
CA ILE A 54 13.30 -1.03 -10.93
C ILE A 54 11.92 -1.61 -11.28
N PRO A 55 11.46 -2.66 -10.59
CA PRO A 55 10.13 -3.22 -10.84
C PRO A 55 9.03 -2.40 -10.15
N TRP A 56 7.79 -2.66 -10.53
CA TRP A 56 6.63 -2.26 -9.73
C TRP A 56 6.77 -2.72 -8.29
N GLY A 57 7.16 -3.98 -8.08
CA GLY A 57 7.52 -4.51 -6.78
C GLY A 57 8.32 -5.81 -6.89
N TRP A 58 9.30 -5.99 -6.01
CA TRP A 58 10.12 -7.19 -5.94
C TRP A 58 9.38 -8.35 -5.26
N ASN A 59 9.43 -9.52 -5.86
CA ASN A 59 8.87 -10.76 -5.32
C ASN A 59 9.64 -11.99 -5.85
N PRO A 60 9.51 -13.17 -5.22
CA PRO A 60 10.26 -14.38 -5.62
C PRO A 60 10.01 -14.80 -7.06
N SER A 61 8.76 -14.71 -7.56
CA SER A 61 8.42 -15.13 -8.92
C SER A 61 9.07 -14.22 -9.97
N LEU A 62 9.15 -12.91 -9.72
CA LEU A 62 9.85 -11.98 -10.60
C LEU A 62 11.35 -12.27 -10.63
N LYS A 63 11.97 -12.45 -9.45
CA LYS A 63 13.41 -12.80 -9.35
C LYS A 63 13.72 -14.05 -10.17
N LYS A 64 12.94 -15.11 -9.98
CA LYS A 64 13.13 -16.37 -10.72
C LYS A 64 12.97 -16.20 -12.22
N ARG A 65 11.96 -15.44 -12.65
CA ARG A 65 11.76 -15.12 -14.07
C ARG A 65 12.98 -14.44 -14.67
N LEU A 66 13.54 -13.42 -14.00
CA LEU A 66 14.71 -12.68 -14.46
C LEU A 66 15.97 -13.57 -14.56
N ILE A 67 16.17 -14.46 -13.60
CA ILE A 67 17.24 -15.44 -13.65
C ILE A 67 17.09 -16.36 -14.87
N ASN A 68 15.88 -16.85 -15.15
CA ASN A 68 15.61 -17.69 -16.31
C ASN A 68 15.78 -16.92 -17.64
N GLU A 69 15.62 -15.61 -17.64
CA GLU A 69 15.89 -14.71 -18.77
C GLU A 69 17.37 -14.33 -18.90
N GLY A 70 18.25 -14.86 -18.04
CA GLY A 70 19.71 -14.67 -18.10
C GLY A 70 20.24 -13.46 -17.33
N VAL A 71 19.44 -12.86 -16.44
CA VAL A 71 19.92 -11.78 -15.56
C VAL A 71 20.81 -12.39 -14.48
N ASP A 72 21.95 -11.74 -14.23
CA ASP A 72 22.89 -12.15 -13.19
C ASP A 72 22.22 -12.08 -11.81
N PRO A 73 22.13 -13.18 -11.05
CA PRO A 73 21.56 -13.19 -9.70
C PRO A 73 22.23 -12.21 -8.73
N ALA A 74 23.50 -11.85 -8.95
CA ALA A 74 24.24 -10.93 -8.08
C ALA A 74 23.67 -9.48 -8.07
N ILE A 75 22.93 -9.08 -9.11
CA ILE A 75 22.30 -7.75 -9.19
C ILE A 75 20.84 -7.77 -8.73
N LEU A 76 20.29 -8.92 -8.38
CA LEU A 76 18.92 -9.11 -7.93
C LEU A 76 18.86 -9.11 -6.39
N PRO A 77 17.68 -8.85 -5.78
CA PRO A 77 17.54 -8.90 -4.34
C PRO A 77 17.85 -10.30 -3.78
N SER A 78 18.46 -10.35 -2.60
CA SER A 78 18.66 -11.57 -1.84
C SER A 78 17.34 -12.19 -1.37
N GLU A 79 17.37 -13.42 -0.86
CA GLU A 79 16.18 -14.05 -0.25
C GLU A 79 15.75 -13.30 1.01
N ASP A 80 16.71 -12.80 1.81
CA ASP A 80 16.43 -12.03 3.02
C ASP A 80 15.73 -10.71 2.69
N GLU A 81 16.15 -10.01 1.63
CA GLU A 81 15.46 -8.80 1.15
C GLU A 81 14.04 -9.11 0.66
N LEU A 82 13.82 -10.20 -0.07
CA LEU A 82 12.49 -10.61 -0.51
C LEU A 82 11.61 -11.01 0.66
N GLN A 83 12.16 -11.69 1.66
CA GLN A 83 11.44 -12.03 2.88
C GLN A 83 11.12 -10.78 3.71
N PHE A 84 12.03 -9.82 3.78
CA PHE A 84 11.82 -8.53 4.41
C PHE A 84 10.64 -7.78 3.75
N ILE A 85 10.65 -7.66 2.41
CA ILE A 85 9.57 -7.03 1.65
C ILE A 85 8.24 -7.74 1.94
N ARG A 86 8.21 -9.06 1.92
CA ARG A 86 7.00 -9.85 2.21
C ARG A 86 6.48 -9.61 3.61
N THR A 87 7.35 -9.57 4.61
CA THR A 87 6.98 -9.36 6.01
C THR A 87 6.43 -7.96 6.24
N HIS A 88 7.07 -6.94 5.66
CA HIS A 88 6.67 -5.54 5.83
C HIS A 88 5.57 -5.08 4.84
N SER A 89 5.18 -5.95 3.90
CA SER A 89 3.96 -5.76 3.09
C SER A 89 2.70 -6.32 3.77
N ARG A 90 2.82 -6.97 4.92
CA ARG A 90 1.67 -7.45 5.70
C ARG A 90 1.00 -6.28 6.40
N ARG A 91 -0.32 -6.35 6.53
CA ARG A 91 -1.13 -5.29 7.21
C ARG A 91 -0.78 -5.11 8.69
N GLU A 92 -0.17 -6.12 9.32
CA GLU A 92 0.37 -6.00 10.68
C GLU A 92 1.45 -4.92 10.78
N PHE A 93 2.26 -4.73 9.73
CA PHE A 93 3.25 -3.66 9.71
C PHE A 93 2.61 -2.27 9.71
N ALA A 94 1.51 -2.09 8.97
CA ALA A 94 0.74 -0.84 9.03
C ALA A 94 0.16 -0.58 10.44
N LEU A 95 -0.22 -1.62 11.18
CA LEU A 95 -0.64 -1.49 12.58
C LEU A 95 0.53 -1.11 13.48
N ASP A 96 1.70 -1.74 13.31
CA ASP A 96 2.91 -1.39 14.07
C ASP A 96 3.29 0.08 13.85
N VAL A 97 3.38 0.53 12.61
CA VAL A 97 3.68 1.93 12.28
C VAL A 97 2.65 2.87 12.90
N HIS A 98 1.35 2.54 12.80
CA HIS A 98 0.29 3.35 13.40
C HIS A 98 0.42 3.43 14.93
N SER A 99 0.75 2.33 15.61
CA SER A 99 0.88 2.28 17.07
C SER A 99 2.05 3.11 17.61
N ARG A 100 3.03 3.37 16.76
CA ARG A 100 4.24 4.17 17.09
C ARG A 100 4.09 5.67 16.80
N LEU A 101 2.94 6.09 16.21
CA LEU A 101 2.69 7.52 15.98
C LEU A 101 2.48 8.25 17.30
N ASN A 102 3.24 9.33 17.48
CA ASN A 102 3.10 10.24 18.62
C ASN A 102 2.11 11.40 18.33
N CYS A 103 1.42 11.34 17.18
CA CYS A 103 0.47 12.37 16.77
C CYS A 103 -0.84 12.23 17.54
N VAL A 104 -0.96 12.97 18.65
CA VAL A 104 -2.21 13.06 19.42
C VAL A 104 -2.99 14.27 18.94
N HIS A 105 -3.96 14.03 18.03
CA HIS A 105 -4.89 15.05 17.57
C HIS A 105 -6.32 14.51 17.62
N PRO A 106 -7.33 15.28 18.03
CA PRO A 106 -8.72 14.80 18.15
C PRO A 106 -9.31 14.24 16.85
N GLN A 107 -8.79 14.67 15.70
CA GLN A 107 -9.22 14.17 14.39
C GLN A 107 -8.34 13.04 13.84
N VAL A 108 -7.41 12.48 14.60
CA VAL A 108 -6.62 11.29 14.23
C VAL A 108 -7.09 10.11 15.05
N ILE A 109 -7.55 9.06 14.39
CA ILE A 109 -7.98 7.82 15.06
C ILE A 109 -6.76 7.09 15.59
N GLY A 110 -6.80 6.64 16.85
CA GLY A 110 -5.77 5.79 17.44
C GLY A 110 -5.79 4.36 16.87
N PRO A 111 -4.73 3.56 17.13
CA PRO A 111 -4.57 2.22 16.53
C PRO A 111 -5.60 1.18 17.02
N ASP A 112 -6.27 1.42 18.13
CA ASP A 112 -7.22 0.53 18.83
C ASP A 112 -8.56 0.31 18.09
N TYR A 113 -8.76 0.97 16.94
CA TYR A 113 -9.90 0.66 16.07
C TYR A 113 -9.76 -0.68 15.35
N ARG A 114 -8.60 -1.33 15.44
CA ARG A 114 -8.31 -2.61 14.78
C ARG A 114 -7.45 -3.53 15.65
N ILE A 115 -7.57 -4.84 15.37
CA ILE A 115 -6.76 -5.89 15.99
C ILE A 115 -6.15 -6.83 14.95
N VAL A 116 -5.13 -7.56 15.37
CA VAL A 116 -4.60 -8.73 14.67
C VAL A 116 -5.16 -9.96 15.39
N ALA A 117 -6.16 -10.61 14.79
CA ALA A 117 -6.78 -11.79 15.37
C ALA A 117 -6.07 -13.07 14.93
N SER A 118 -5.81 -13.97 15.86
CA SER A 118 -5.20 -15.30 15.68
C SER A 118 -6.22 -16.45 15.72
N SER A 119 -7.45 -16.16 16.09
CA SER A 119 -8.56 -17.11 16.20
C SER A 119 -9.90 -16.52 15.73
N VAL A 120 -10.83 -17.40 15.40
CA VAL A 120 -12.20 -17.00 15.05
C VAL A 120 -12.91 -16.39 16.26
N SER A 121 -12.63 -16.87 17.48
CA SER A 121 -13.21 -16.32 18.73
C SER A 121 -12.85 -14.85 18.92
N GLU A 122 -11.57 -14.47 18.75
CA GLU A 122 -11.14 -13.07 18.84
C GLU A 122 -11.86 -12.17 17.81
N ILE A 123 -12.13 -12.70 16.60
CA ILE A 123 -12.88 -11.99 15.57
C ILE A 123 -14.32 -11.76 16.02
N GLU A 124 -14.99 -12.81 16.57
CA GLU A 124 -16.37 -12.74 17.07
C GLU A 124 -16.49 -11.79 18.26
N GLU A 125 -15.54 -11.82 19.17
CA GLU A 125 -15.47 -10.89 20.32
C GLU A 125 -15.37 -9.43 19.86
N PHE A 126 -14.48 -9.16 18.89
CA PHE A 126 -14.33 -7.81 18.31
C PHE A 126 -15.63 -7.34 17.64
N ILE A 127 -16.29 -8.20 16.84
CA ILE A 127 -17.54 -7.87 16.17
C ILE A 127 -18.65 -7.62 17.20
N SER A 128 -18.75 -8.45 18.23
CA SER A 128 -19.72 -8.29 19.32
C SER A 128 -19.57 -6.95 20.03
N ALA A 129 -18.34 -6.51 20.26
CA ALA A 129 -18.05 -5.24 20.92
C ALA A 129 -18.29 -3.99 20.02
N ASN A 130 -18.17 -4.12 18.69
CA ASN A 130 -18.21 -3.01 17.75
C ASN A 130 -19.42 -2.99 16.80
N GLY A 131 -20.24 -4.03 16.79
CA GLY A 131 -21.47 -4.17 15.99
C GLY A 131 -21.24 -4.46 14.50
N SER A 132 -20.11 -4.08 13.93
CA SER A 132 -19.74 -4.36 12.54
C SER A 132 -18.24 -4.29 12.37
N ALA A 133 -17.70 -5.05 11.41
CA ALA A 133 -16.27 -5.08 11.15
C ALA A 133 -15.92 -5.20 9.65
N VAL A 134 -14.69 -4.82 9.33
CA VAL A 134 -14.02 -5.15 8.08
C VAL A 134 -12.93 -6.15 8.39
N LEU A 135 -13.01 -7.33 7.78
CA LEU A 135 -11.99 -8.37 7.89
C LEU A 135 -11.06 -8.28 6.70
N LYS A 136 -9.76 -8.29 6.95
CA LYS A 136 -8.74 -8.22 5.89
C LYS A 136 -7.72 -9.34 6.03
N SER A 137 -7.38 -10.00 4.93
CA SER A 137 -6.20 -10.90 4.91
C SER A 137 -4.93 -10.09 5.12
N PRO A 138 -3.94 -10.59 5.85
CA PRO A 138 -2.63 -9.92 6.03
C PRO A 138 -1.97 -9.51 4.71
N LEU A 139 -1.98 -10.40 3.73
CA LEU A 139 -1.51 -10.18 2.37
C LEU A 139 -2.63 -10.48 1.39
N SER A 140 -2.96 -9.52 0.53
CA SER A 140 -3.93 -9.71 -0.54
C SER A 140 -3.72 -8.64 -1.62
N GLY A 141 -4.18 -8.91 -2.84
CA GLY A 141 -4.15 -7.95 -3.94
C GLY A 141 -5.55 -7.52 -4.37
N SER A 142 -5.69 -6.25 -4.76
CA SER A 142 -6.85 -5.71 -5.47
C SER A 142 -8.20 -5.98 -4.78
N GLY A 143 -8.28 -5.78 -3.48
CA GLY A 143 -9.54 -5.90 -2.71
C GLY A 143 -10.06 -7.32 -2.48
N LYS A 144 -9.41 -8.36 -3.02
CA LYS A 144 -9.88 -9.75 -2.92
C LYS A 144 -9.79 -10.37 -1.53
N GLY A 145 -9.02 -9.76 -0.63
CA GLY A 145 -8.83 -10.21 0.76
C GLY A 145 -9.65 -9.43 1.78
N ILE A 146 -10.78 -8.83 1.39
CA ILE A 146 -11.61 -8.01 2.27
C ILE A 146 -13.01 -8.61 2.40
N ARG A 147 -13.56 -8.61 3.62
CA ARG A 147 -14.93 -8.96 3.93
C ARG A 147 -15.57 -7.93 4.85
N PHE A 148 -16.81 -7.61 4.57
CA PHE A 148 -17.64 -6.73 5.40
C PHE A 148 -18.62 -7.56 6.20
N VAL A 149 -18.53 -7.47 7.52
CA VAL A 149 -19.40 -8.21 8.45
C VAL A 149 -20.30 -7.24 9.17
N ARG A 150 -21.56 -7.64 9.36
CA ARG A 150 -22.56 -6.94 10.17
C ARG A 150 -22.99 -7.87 11.32
N GLU A 151 -22.99 -7.34 12.53
CA GLU A 151 -23.48 -7.98 13.74
C GLU A 151 -22.81 -9.32 14.13
N SER A 152 -22.66 -10.27 13.19
CA SER A 152 -22.06 -11.57 13.46
C SER A 152 -21.46 -12.19 12.20
N LEU A 153 -20.55 -13.17 12.37
CA LEU A 153 -20.03 -13.97 11.25
C LEU A 153 -21.10 -14.89 10.68
N THR A 154 -21.26 -14.86 9.35
CA THR A 154 -21.95 -15.95 8.66
C THR A 154 -21.05 -17.17 8.60
N GLU A 155 -21.63 -18.39 8.31
CA GLU A 155 -20.81 -19.59 8.10
C GLU A 155 -19.79 -19.42 6.96
N SER A 156 -20.14 -18.66 5.92
CA SER A 156 -19.21 -18.30 4.84
C SER A 156 -18.04 -17.45 5.33
N ASP A 157 -18.32 -16.47 6.22
CA ASP A 157 -17.28 -15.60 6.78
C ASP A 157 -16.38 -16.37 7.74
N ALA A 158 -16.95 -17.18 8.63
CA ALA A 158 -16.18 -18.05 9.52
C ALA A 158 -15.29 -19.04 8.73
N GLY A 159 -15.81 -19.61 7.65
CA GLY A 159 -15.04 -20.47 6.75
C GLY A 159 -13.89 -19.72 6.06
N TRP A 160 -14.10 -18.45 5.66
CA TRP A 160 -13.05 -17.61 5.11
C TRP A 160 -11.99 -17.26 6.17
N CYS A 161 -12.40 -16.93 7.39
CA CYS A 161 -11.48 -16.65 8.51
C CYS A 161 -10.59 -17.86 8.79
N ARG A 162 -11.17 -19.06 8.94
CA ARG A 162 -10.41 -20.31 9.16
C ARG A 162 -9.37 -20.56 8.07
N ARG A 163 -9.74 -20.38 6.79
CA ARG A 163 -8.79 -20.54 5.67
C ARG A 163 -7.67 -19.48 5.70
N THR A 164 -7.98 -18.24 6.03
CA THR A 164 -7.01 -17.16 6.11
C THR A 164 -6.05 -17.39 7.27
N LEU A 165 -6.56 -17.74 8.46
CA LEU A 165 -5.76 -18.10 9.63
C LEU A 165 -4.81 -19.26 9.34
N ASN A 166 -5.29 -20.33 8.70
CA ASN A 166 -4.46 -21.48 8.33
C ASN A 166 -3.36 -21.11 7.32
N LYS A 167 -3.64 -20.19 6.39
CA LYS A 167 -2.70 -19.82 5.33
C LYS A 167 -1.72 -18.71 5.72
N GLN A 168 -2.18 -17.75 6.53
CA GLN A 168 -1.43 -16.52 6.82
C GLN A 168 -1.31 -16.22 8.32
N SER A 169 -1.78 -17.12 9.19
CA SER A 169 -1.66 -17.11 10.66
C SER A 169 -2.43 -16.00 11.36
N SER A 170 -3.03 -15.04 10.66
CA SER A 170 -3.80 -13.95 11.25
C SER A 170 -4.88 -13.43 10.30
N VAL A 171 -5.81 -12.67 10.87
CA VAL A 171 -6.81 -11.83 10.18
C VAL A 171 -6.77 -10.45 10.83
N ILE A 172 -6.70 -9.40 10.02
CA ILE A 172 -6.87 -8.03 10.52
C ILE A 172 -8.36 -7.75 10.63
N VAL A 173 -8.80 -7.33 11.80
CA VAL A 173 -10.19 -6.99 12.08
C VAL A 173 -10.26 -5.51 12.42
N GLU A 174 -11.00 -4.74 11.65
CA GLU A 174 -11.11 -3.29 11.79
C GLU A 174 -12.56 -2.90 12.05
N ARG A 175 -12.77 -1.88 12.88
CA ARG A 175 -14.07 -1.23 13.00
C ARG A 175 -14.46 -0.63 11.63
N ARG A 176 -15.70 -0.80 11.24
CA ARG A 176 -16.20 -0.27 9.98
C ARG A 176 -16.48 1.22 10.10
N PHE A 177 -15.89 2.01 9.22
CA PHE A 177 -16.15 3.43 9.09
C PHE A 177 -16.92 3.74 7.81
N GLU A 178 -17.64 4.86 7.80
CA GLU A 178 -18.14 5.48 6.60
C GLU A 178 -17.00 6.34 5.99
N ILE A 179 -16.57 5.97 4.79
CA ILE A 179 -15.41 6.60 4.14
C ILE A 179 -15.87 7.83 3.36
N ILE A 180 -15.24 8.98 3.63
CA ILE A 180 -15.44 10.24 2.88
C ILE A 180 -14.44 10.34 1.73
N LYS A 181 -13.15 10.08 2.02
CA LYS A 181 -12.04 10.17 1.06
C LYS A 181 -10.99 9.10 1.33
N GLU A 182 -10.35 8.65 0.27
CA GLU A 182 -9.17 7.79 0.32
C GLU A 182 -8.00 8.54 -0.31
N CYS A 183 -6.89 8.57 0.40
CA CYS A 183 -5.66 9.20 -0.07
C CYS A 183 -4.45 8.34 0.34
N ALA A 184 -3.29 8.69 -0.20
CA ALA A 184 -2.04 8.06 0.18
C ALA A 184 -0.91 9.08 0.24
N MET A 185 0.03 8.86 1.15
CA MET A 185 1.36 9.46 1.10
C MET A 185 2.27 8.57 0.27
N LEU A 186 3.01 9.17 -0.65
CA LEU A 186 3.97 8.49 -1.50
C LEU A 186 5.38 8.81 -1.04
N PHE A 187 6.22 7.81 -0.92
CA PHE A 187 7.61 7.96 -0.49
C PHE A 187 8.55 7.19 -1.42
N GLU A 188 9.81 7.60 -1.40
CA GLU A 188 10.95 6.85 -1.93
C GLU A 188 11.90 6.53 -0.79
N CYS A 189 12.17 5.24 -0.57
CA CYS A 189 13.20 4.76 0.34
C CYS A 189 14.49 4.48 -0.45
N HIS A 190 15.61 5.00 0.03
CA HIS A 190 16.94 4.82 -0.54
C HIS A 190 17.97 4.68 0.59
N HIS A 191 19.24 4.44 0.25
CA HIS A 191 20.29 4.15 1.23
C HIS A 191 20.54 5.26 2.27
N GLU A 192 20.24 6.52 1.96
CA GLU A 192 20.46 7.66 2.87
C GLU A 192 19.21 8.00 3.70
N GLY A 193 18.02 7.50 3.34
CA GLY A 193 16.79 7.86 4.04
C GLY A 193 15.51 7.62 3.23
N ILE A 194 14.47 8.32 3.63
CA ILE A 194 13.16 8.32 2.95
C ILE A 194 12.78 9.74 2.53
N ASP A 195 12.47 9.91 1.27
CA ASP A 195 11.96 11.16 0.72
C ASP A 195 10.44 11.09 0.51
N PHE A 196 9.75 12.17 0.85
CA PHE A 196 8.35 12.35 0.51
C PHE A 196 8.23 12.74 -0.98
N VAL A 197 7.49 11.96 -1.74
CA VAL A 197 7.28 12.17 -3.19
C VAL A 197 6.03 13.02 -3.44
N GLY A 198 4.99 12.85 -2.62
CA GLY A 198 3.74 13.58 -2.75
C GLY A 198 2.55 12.83 -2.18
N TYR A 199 1.38 13.46 -2.33
CA TYR A 199 0.10 12.83 -2.04
C TYR A 199 -0.53 12.22 -3.29
N SER A 200 -1.41 11.25 -3.08
CA SER A 200 -2.31 10.70 -4.07
C SER A 200 -3.74 10.72 -3.51
N LEU A 201 -4.68 11.14 -4.31
CA LEU A 201 -6.11 11.10 -3.98
C LEU A 201 -6.79 10.15 -4.97
N PHE A 202 -7.52 9.17 -4.46
CA PHE A 202 -8.13 8.14 -5.29
C PHE A 202 -9.55 7.79 -4.85
N GLU A 203 -10.25 7.07 -5.69
CA GLU A 203 -11.59 6.54 -5.42
C GLU A 203 -11.55 5.01 -5.49
N SER A 204 -12.24 4.38 -4.56
CA SER A 204 -12.50 2.94 -4.58
C SER A 204 -13.99 2.65 -4.75
N ARG A 205 -14.30 1.51 -5.36
CA ARG A 205 -15.66 0.96 -5.43
C ARG A 205 -15.67 -0.44 -4.85
N ASN A 206 -16.45 -0.66 -3.81
CA ASN A 206 -16.54 -1.95 -3.10
C ASN A 206 -15.15 -2.44 -2.60
N GLY A 207 -14.28 -1.53 -2.16
CA GLY A 207 -12.93 -1.84 -1.68
C GLY A 207 -11.92 -2.14 -2.80
N ALA A 208 -12.27 -1.94 -4.07
CA ALA A 208 -11.34 -2.05 -5.19
C ALA A 208 -11.04 -0.67 -5.77
N TYR A 209 -9.75 -0.42 -6.03
CA TYR A 209 -9.29 0.81 -6.71
C TYR A 209 -10.06 1.06 -8.01
N SER A 210 -10.46 2.30 -8.24
CA SER A 210 -11.19 2.74 -9.43
C SER A 210 -10.39 3.72 -10.28
N LYS A 211 -9.98 4.85 -9.69
CA LYS A 211 -9.22 5.91 -10.39
C LYS A 211 -8.46 6.80 -9.41
N ASN A 212 -7.43 7.49 -9.92
CA ASN A 212 -6.75 8.59 -9.23
C ASN A 212 -7.22 9.93 -9.77
N ILE A 213 -7.09 10.97 -8.93
CA ILE A 213 -7.22 12.36 -9.34
C ILE A 213 -5.83 12.86 -9.75
N LEU A 214 -5.75 13.44 -10.96
CA LEU A 214 -4.52 14.05 -11.48
C LEU A 214 -4.52 15.53 -11.08
N ALA A 215 -3.70 15.89 -10.10
CA ALA A 215 -3.60 17.24 -9.57
C ALA A 215 -2.20 17.50 -8.98
N SER A 216 -1.87 18.75 -8.68
CA SER A 216 -0.64 19.09 -7.96
C SER A 216 -0.65 18.53 -6.54
N ASN A 217 0.50 18.47 -5.88
CA ASN A 217 0.54 18.12 -4.45
C ASN A 217 -0.20 19.15 -3.61
N GLU A 218 -0.06 20.41 -3.96
CA GLU A 218 -0.71 21.55 -3.33
C GLU A 218 -2.23 21.44 -3.41
N ASP A 219 -2.77 21.15 -4.61
CA ASP A 219 -4.22 20.97 -4.82
C ASP A 219 -4.76 19.77 -4.04
N ILE A 220 -4.03 18.64 -4.06
CA ILE A 220 -4.44 17.44 -3.30
C ILE A 220 -4.42 17.72 -1.79
N GLU A 221 -3.37 18.37 -1.30
CA GLU A 221 -3.25 18.75 0.11
C GLU A 221 -4.38 19.72 0.51
N GLU A 222 -4.76 20.68 -0.36
CA GLU A 222 -5.86 21.59 -0.11
C GLU A 222 -7.21 20.87 -0.05
N ILE A 223 -7.45 19.90 -0.95
CA ILE A 223 -8.66 19.08 -0.91
C ILE A 223 -8.74 18.29 0.42
N ILE A 224 -7.63 17.69 0.86
CA ILE A 224 -7.57 16.94 2.11
C ILE A 224 -7.73 17.90 3.30
N ALA A 225 -7.12 19.09 3.25
CA ALA A 225 -7.19 20.11 4.30
C ALA A 225 -8.62 20.67 4.49
N GLY A 226 -9.52 20.48 3.52
CA GLY A 226 -10.95 20.73 3.69
C GLY A 226 -11.65 19.81 4.70
N TYR A 227 -11.01 18.70 5.09
CA TYR A 227 -11.55 17.72 6.05
C TYR A 227 -10.71 17.65 7.31
N ILE A 228 -9.37 17.67 7.18
CA ILE A 228 -8.40 17.48 8.25
C ILE A 228 -7.43 18.68 8.25
N PRO A 229 -7.17 19.32 9.40
CA PRO A 229 -6.27 20.47 9.46
C PRO A 229 -4.92 20.18 8.80
N ARG A 230 -4.44 21.12 7.99
CA ARG A 230 -3.17 20.99 7.25
C ARG A 230 -1.99 20.65 8.17
N GLU A 231 -1.93 21.26 9.35
CA GLU A 231 -0.90 20.98 10.36
C GLU A 231 -0.93 19.52 10.81
N THR A 232 -2.12 18.95 10.99
CA THR A 232 -2.30 17.52 11.35
C THR A 232 -1.80 16.61 10.23
N LEU A 233 -2.04 16.96 8.96
CA LEU A 233 -1.52 16.19 7.81
C LEU A 233 0.01 16.23 7.78
N ILE A 234 0.60 17.41 7.94
CA ILE A 234 2.05 17.59 7.92
C ILE A 234 2.70 16.82 9.08
N THR A 235 2.18 16.98 10.29
CA THR A 235 2.69 16.26 11.47
C THR A 235 2.60 14.76 11.31
N THR A 236 1.46 14.25 10.82
CA THR A 236 1.26 12.83 10.53
C THR A 236 2.27 12.32 9.51
N ARG A 237 2.50 13.07 8.42
CA ARG A 237 3.48 12.72 7.37
C ARG A 237 4.90 12.63 7.94
N GLU A 238 5.34 13.61 8.71
CA GLU A 238 6.69 13.61 9.27
C GLU A 238 6.89 12.49 10.29
N GLU A 239 5.89 12.19 11.14
CA GLU A 239 5.95 11.06 12.07
C GLU A 239 5.98 9.72 11.31
N VAL A 240 5.13 9.52 10.31
CA VAL A 240 5.16 8.32 9.47
C VAL A 240 6.51 8.18 8.77
N LYS A 241 7.02 9.25 8.17
CA LYS A 241 8.35 9.26 7.54
C LYS A 241 9.45 8.86 8.51
N ARG A 242 9.47 9.40 9.73
CA ARG A 242 10.43 9.06 10.77
C ARG A 242 10.39 7.56 11.11
N ILE A 243 9.20 7.02 11.38
CA ILE A 243 9.02 5.60 11.74
C ILE A 243 9.43 4.68 10.61
N LEU A 244 9.05 5.03 9.36
CA LEU A 244 9.45 4.26 8.18
C LEU A 244 10.96 4.32 7.94
N THR A 245 11.61 5.46 8.20
CA THR A 245 13.08 5.58 8.10
C THR A 245 13.75 4.60 9.05
N ASP A 246 13.32 4.55 10.31
CA ASP A 246 13.85 3.63 11.31
C ASP A 246 13.62 2.15 10.94
N ALA A 247 12.50 1.85 10.27
CA ALA A 247 12.11 0.48 9.97
C ALA A 247 12.68 -0.05 8.64
N LEU A 248 12.85 0.80 7.63
CA LEU A 248 13.09 0.36 6.25
C LEU A 248 14.50 0.68 5.72
N VAL A 249 15.13 1.78 6.16
CA VAL A 249 16.46 2.18 5.66
C VAL A 249 17.51 1.12 5.99
N GLY A 250 18.32 0.76 5.00
CA GLY A 250 19.29 -0.34 5.09
C GLY A 250 18.73 -1.74 4.79
N HIS A 251 17.40 -1.87 4.61
CA HIS A 251 16.74 -3.15 4.32
C HIS A 251 15.86 -3.12 3.07
N TYR A 252 15.40 -1.94 2.66
CA TYR A 252 14.53 -1.74 1.51
C TYR A 252 14.98 -0.54 0.70
N GLU A 253 15.02 -0.68 -0.62
CA GLU A 253 15.11 0.43 -1.57
C GLU A 253 13.97 0.32 -2.57
N GLY A 254 13.22 1.41 -2.74
CA GLY A 254 12.10 1.47 -3.66
C GLY A 254 11.07 2.51 -3.29
N PHE A 255 10.09 2.66 -4.18
CA PHE A 255 8.92 3.47 -3.88
C PHE A 255 7.96 2.71 -2.95
N LEU A 256 7.24 3.46 -2.13
CA LEU A 256 6.17 2.91 -1.29
C LEU A 256 5.02 3.90 -1.15
N GLY A 257 3.83 3.36 -0.85
CA GLY A 257 2.64 4.12 -0.56
C GLY A 257 2.09 3.78 0.82
N VAL A 258 1.64 4.80 1.55
CA VAL A 258 0.95 4.67 2.84
C VAL A 258 -0.47 5.15 2.66
N ASP A 259 -1.41 4.22 2.62
CA ASP A 259 -2.82 4.53 2.41
C ASP A 259 -3.44 5.12 3.68
N GLN A 260 -4.24 6.16 3.49
CA GLN A 260 -4.95 6.89 4.53
C GLN A 260 -6.43 6.96 4.19
N ILE A 261 -7.28 7.03 5.20
CA ILE A 261 -8.72 7.11 5.02
C ILE A 261 -9.27 8.27 5.87
N ILE A 262 -10.06 9.15 5.25
CA ILE A 262 -10.84 10.16 5.96
C ILE A 262 -12.24 9.60 6.14
N CYS A 263 -12.67 9.50 7.39
CA CYS A 263 -13.91 8.88 7.80
C CYS A 263 -14.91 9.89 8.35
N GLN A 264 -16.20 9.59 8.18
CA GLN A 264 -17.31 10.36 8.77
C GLN A 264 -17.39 10.05 10.28
N ALA A 265 -17.40 11.13 11.06
CA ALA A 265 -17.71 11.14 12.48
C ALA A 265 -18.49 12.44 12.79
N ALA A 266 -18.59 12.87 14.04
CA ALA A 266 -19.18 14.18 14.38
C ALA A 266 -18.43 15.35 13.67
N SER A 267 -17.12 15.23 13.53
CA SER A 267 -16.27 15.93 12.55
C SER A 267 -15.47 14.88 11.77
N PRO A 268 -15.03 15.14 10.54
CA PRO A 268 -14.17 14.20 9.80
C PRO A 268 -12.93 13.81 10.61
N VAL A 269 -12.55 12.53 10.54
CA VAL A 269 -11.39 11.98 11.23
C VAL A 269 -10.49 11.22 10.27
N LEU A 270 -9.20 11.23 10.54
CA LEU A 270 -8.16 10.58 9.74
C LEU A 270 -7.76 9.24 10.37
N VAL A 271 -7.81 8.17 9.58
CA VAL A 271 -7.05 6.95 9.80
C VAL A 271 -5.67 7.18 9.16
N PRO A 272 -4.61 7.41 9.93
CA PRO A 272 -3.35 7.93 9.41
C PRO A 272 -2.53 6.89 8.65
N VAL A 273 -2.70 5.60 8.94
CA VAL A 273 -2.02 4.48 8.29
C VAL A 273 -3.00 3.31 8.19
N SER A 274 -3.66 3.15 7.05
CA SER A 274 -4.57 2.03 6.80
C SER A 274 -3.83 0.83 6.24
N GLU A 275 -2.95 1.04 5.26
CA GLU A 275 -2.15 0.02 4.60
C GLU A 275 -0.80 0.61 4.16
N ILE A 276 0.25 -0.21 4.14
CA ILE A 276 1.58 0.16 3.62
C ILE A 276 1.91 -0.78 2.45
N ASN A 277 2.22 -0.17 1.31
CA ASN A 277 2.49 -0.88 0.06
C ASN A 277 3.97 -0.70 -0.29
N LEU A 278 4.83 -1.71 0.00
CA LEU A 278 6.27 -1.67 -0.34
C LEU A 278 6.49 -1.98 -1.82
N ARG A 279 5.96 -1.12 -2.66
CA ARG A 279 6.02 -1.17 -4.12
C ARG A 279 5.58 0.16 -4.72
N MET A 280 5.73 0.31 -6.03
CA MET A 280 5.05 1.37 -6.75
C MET A 280 3.53 1.22 -6.61
N THR A 281 2.80 2.31 -6.71
CA THR A 281 1.34 2.36 -6.60
C THR A 281 0.73 3.11 -7.78
N MET A 282 -0.57 2.95 -7.99
CA MET A 282 -1.29 3.73 -8.99
C MET A 282 -1.24 5.24 -8.68
N GLY A 283 -1.08 5.60 -7.41
CA GLY A 283 -0.85 6.98 -6.98
C GLY A 283 0.46 7.56 -7.53
N LEU A 284 1.54 6.75 -7.53
CA LEU A 284 2.82 7.18 -8.13
C LEU A 284 2.70 7.35 -9.65
N ILE A 285 1.98 6.45 -10.33
CA ILE A 285 1.68 6.58 -11.76
C ILE A 285 0.95 7.91 -12.03
N ALA A 286 -0.12 8.19 -11.28
CA ALA A 286 -0.89 9.43 -11.43
C ALA A 286 -0.02 10.67 -11.18
N ARG A 287 0.84 10.64 -10.16
CA ARG A 287 1.82 11.72 -9.90
C ARG A 287 2.74 11.94 -11.09
N ASN A 288 3.31 10.86 -11.63
CA ASN A 288 4.21 10.94 -12.77
C ASN A 288 3.49 11.39 -14.06
N GLN A 289 2.23 11.00 -14.26
CA GLN A 289 1.41 11.49 -15.36
C GLN A 289 1.19 13.00 -15.27
N TYR A 290 0.84 13.50 -14.08
CA TYR A 290 0.65 14.92 -13.85
C TYR A 290 1.95 15.70 -14.09
N ASP A 291 3.06 15.28 -13.50
CA ASP A 291 4.36 15.96 -13.64
C ASP A 291 4.79 16.05 -15.12
N ARG A 292 4.55 15.00 -15.92
CA ARG A 292 4.85 15.02 -17.36
C ARG A 292 3.93 15.91 -18.17
N SER A 293 2.65 16.01 -17.81
CA SER A 293 1.71 16.89 -18.51
C SER A 293 2.14 18.35 -18.40
N LEU A 294 2.73 18.75 -17.28
CA LEU A 294 3.27 20.10 -17.09
C LEU A 294 4.50 20.37 -17.98
N LEU A 295 5.38 19.36 -18.16
CA LEU A 295 6.55 19.51 -19.02
C LEU A 295 6.15 19.74 -20.49
N LEU A 296 5.16 19.01 -21.00
CA LEU A 296 4.66 19.17 -22.37
C LEU A 296 4.06 20.56 -22.62
N ILE A 297 3.35 21.14 -21.64
CA ILE A 297 2.79 22.50 -21.75
C ILE A 297 3.91 23.54 -21.83
N HIS A 298 5.02 23.36 -21.14
CA HIS A 298 6.17 24.28 -21.15
C HIS A 298 7.04 24.17 -22.41
N GLU A 299 7.01 23.06 -23.14
CA GLU A 299 7.73 22.89 -24.41
C GLU A 299 6.96 23.49 -25.61
N GLU A 300 5.65 23.72 -25.47
CA GLU A 300 4.78 24.33 -26.50
C GLU A 300 4.60 25.84 -26.35
N THR A 301 5.15 26.46 -25.30
CA THR A 301 5.12 27.90 -25.01
C THR A 301 6.49 28.53 -25.13
#